data_dba1aa31a9c5503443b46deb1d0efd9a
#
_entry.id   dba1aa31a9c5503443b46deb1d0efd9a
#
_cell.length_a   1.000
_cell.length_b   1.000
_cell.length_c   1.000
_cell.angle_alpha   90.00
_cell.angle_beta   90.00
_cell.angle_gamma   90.00
#
_symmetry.space_group_name_H-M   'P 1'
#
loop_
_entity.id
_entity.type
_entity.pdbx_description
1 polymer ?
#
loop_
_entity_poly.entity_id
_entity_poly.type
_entity_poly.pdbx_seq_one_letter_code
_entity_poly.pdbx_strand_id
1 'polypeptide(L)'
;MAGWKGTTLPRGIPPAALARLLASCDRRTGIGRRDRAVLVLLARTALRAGEVARLVLDDFDWRAGDLVVHGKGGRVERLPLPADVGAAVAGYLRRGRPRSTSRVVFLRAIAPAVGLTPTGITWVVYAACDRSGLPRVGAHRLRHTAATEMLRAGASLPEIGQVLRHRSVGTTAIYAKVDHNTLRSLARPWPGGAA
;
A
#
# COMPACT_ATOMS: atom_id res chain seq x y z
N MET A 1 -11.65 -26.89 -21.79
CA MET A 1 -11.19 -25.49 -21.93
C MET A 1 -11.89 -24.64 -20.87
N ALA A 2 -11.22 -24.32 -19.77
CA ALA A 2 -11.79 -23.48 -18.72
C ALA A 2 -11.69 -22.03 -19.15
N GLY A 3 -12.86 -21.44 -19.48
CA GLY A 3 -12.98 -20.03 -19.88
C GLY A 3 -12.53 -19.10 -18.75
N TRP A 4 -11.54 -18.28 -18.98
CA TRP A 4 -11.11 -17.19 -18.11
C TRP A 4 -12.27 -16.19 -18.01
N LYS A 5 -13.08 -16.29 -16.95
CA LYS A 5 -14.08 -15.27 -16.61
C LYS A 5 -13.31 -13.95 -16.43
N GLY A 6 -13.70 -12.94 -17.22
CA GLY A 6 -13.09 -11.63 -17.26
C GLY A 6 -13.13 -10.93 -15.90
N THR A 7 -12.09 -11.14 -15.11
CA THR A 7 -11.84 -10.31 -13.93
C THR A 7 -11.44 -8.93 -14.44
N THR A 8 -12.36 -7.98 -14.33
CA THR A 8 -12.04 -6.56 -14.51
C THR A 8 -10.86 -6.22 -13.59
N LEU A 9 -9.86 -5.56 -14.15
CA LEU A 9 -8.72 -5.05 -13.38
C LEU A 9 -9.22 -4.34 -12.12
N PRO A 10 -8.69 -4.66 -10.94
CA PRO A 10 -8.96 -3.87 -9.75
C PRO A 10 -8.46 -2.45 -10.02
N ARG A 11 -9.37 -1.54 -10.32
CA ARG A 11 -9.02 -0.13 -10.56
C ARG A 11 -8.36 0.41 -9.30
N GLY A 12 -7.12 0.93 -9.41
CA GLY A 12 -6.47 1.67 -8.33
C GLY A 12 -7.34 2.84 -7.86
N ILE A 13 -7.02 3.41 -6.73
CA ILE A 13 -7.65 4.66 -6.26
C ILE A 13 -7.09 5.79 -7.14
N PRO A 14 -7.92 6.65 -7.72
CA PRO A 14 -7.44 7.79 -8.49
C PRO A 14 -6.53 8.70 -7.64
N PRO A 15 -5.48 9.34 -8.19
CA PRO A 15 -4.54 10.17 -7.42
C PRO A 15 -5.21 11.25 -6.57
N ALA A 16 -6.21 11.96 -7.12
CA ALA A 16 -6.97 12.96 -6.38
C ALA A 16 -7.75 12.36 -5.20
N ALA A 17 -8.34 11.17 -5.36
CA ALA A 17 -9.04 10.49 -4.28
C ALA A 17 -8.06 9.97 -3.22
N LEU A 18 -6.88 9.47 -3.62
CA LEU A 18 -5.81 9.09 -2.69
C LEU A 18 -5.33 10.31 -1.88
N ALA A 19 -5.12 11.45 -2.52
CA ALA A 19 -4.74 12.69 -1.84
C ALA A 19 -5.79 13.11 -0.79
N ARG A 20 -7.09 13.06 -1.14
CA ARG A 20 -8.20 13.33 -0.20
C ARG A 20 -8.20 12.34 0.97
N LEU A 21 -7.99 11.05 0.70
CA LEU A 21 -7.91 10.02 1.72
C LEU A 21 -6.79 10.33 2.72
N LEU A 22 -5.60 10.66 2.24
CA LEU A 22 -4.45 11.00 3.08
C LEU A 22 -4.65 12.32 3.84
N ALA A 23 -5.33 13.30 3.24
CA ALA A 23 -5.64 14.59 3.86
C ALA A 23 -6.72 14.48 4.95
N SER A 24 -7.57 13.43 4.92
CA SER A 24 -8.66 13.22 5.90
C SER A 24 -8.17 12.95 7.33
N CYS A 25 -6.87 12.74 7.53
CA CYS A 25 -6.29 12.41 8.84
C CYS A 25 -5.90 13.68 9.57
N ASP A 26 -6.53 13.97 10.72
CA ASP A 26 -6.15 15.10 11.59
C ASP A 26 -4.81 14.81 12.28
N ARG A 27 -3.74 15.39 11.75
CA ARG A 27 -2.37 15.22 12.27
C ARG A 27 -2.11 15.90 13.62
N ARG A 28 -3.07 16.60 14.20
CA ARG A 28 -2.98 17.14 15.57
C ARG A 28 -3.25 16.07 16.60
N THR A 29 -4.02 15.05 16.27
CA THR A 29 -4.36 13.93 17.16
C THR A 29 -3.42 12.73 16.99
N GLY A 30 -3.26 11.92 18.05
CA GLY A 30 -2.48 10.68 18.00
C GLY A 30 -3.07 9.65 17.02
N ILE A 31 -4.41 9.52 17.00
CA ILE A 31 -5.15 8.64 16.09
C ILE A 31 -4.92 9.08 14.64
N GLY A 32 -5.07 10.36 14.35
CA GLY A 32 -4.90 10.86 12.99
C GLY A 32 -3.46 10.72 12.47
N ARG A 33 -2.44 10.89 13.33
CA ARG A 33 -1.04 10.60 12.99
C ARG A 33 -0.83 9.11 12.69
N ARG A 34 -1.40 8.22 13.52
CA ARG A 34 -1.36 6.77 13.30
C ARG A 34 -2.00 6.40 11.96
N ASP A 35 -3.23 6.85 11.75
CA ASP A 35 -4.02 6.53 10.57
C ASP A 35 -3.31 7.02 9.30
N ARG A 36 -2.77 8.24 9.32
CA ARG A 36 -1.97 8.76 8.21
C ARG A 36 -0.74 7.89 7.93
N ALA A 37 0.02 7.50 8.97
CA ALA A 37 1.20 6.66 8.80
C ALA A 37 0.84 5.29 8.17
N VAL A 38 -0.24 4.66 8.62
CA VAL A 38 -0.77 3.41 8.05
C VAL A 38 -1.14 3.60 6.58
N LEU A 39 -1.89 4.67 6.24
CA LEU A 39 -2.35 4.92 4.87
C LEU A 39 -1.20 5.20 3.90
N VAL A 40 -0.24 6.05 4.31
CA VAL A 40 0.94 6.37 3.47
C VAL A 40 1.78 5.12 3.26
N LEU A 41 1.99 4.31 4.31
CA LEU A 41 2.72 3.06 4.23
C LEU A 41 2.08 2.09 3.22
N LEU A 42 0.77 1.83 3.34
CA LEU A 42 0.04 0.97 2.41
C LEU A 42 0.10 1.49 0.97
N ALA A 43 -0.03 2.80 0.77
CA ALA A 43 -0.09 3.41 -0.56
C ALA A 43 1.27 3.48 -1.26
N ARG A 44 2.38 3.57 -0.51
CA ARG A 44 3.73 3.76 -1.07
C ARG A 44 4.54 2.47 -1.15
N THR A 45 4.40 1.58 -0.16
CA THR A 45 5.23 0.37 -0.08
C THR A 45 4.52 -0.88 -0.54
N ALA A 46 3.27 -0.77 -0.91
CA ALA A 46 2.44 -1.90 -1.32
C ALA A 46 2.39 -3.05 -0.29
N LEU A 47 2.59 -2.77 1.00
CA LEU A 47 2.47 -3.75 2.08
C LEU A 47 1.05 -4.29 2.20
N ARG A 48 0.93 -5.55 2.62
CA ARG A 48 -0.36 -6.12 3.03
C ARG A 48 -0.75 -5.63 4.41
N ALA A 49 -2.04 -5.55 4.71
CA ALA A 49 -2.53 -5.17 6.04
C ALA A 49 -1.89 -6.01 7.17
N GLY A 50 -1.70 -7.31 6.93
CA GLY A 50 -1.05 -8.19 7.90
C GLY A 50 0.45 -7.94 8.07
N GLU A 51 1.13 -7.45 7.04
CA GLU A 51 2.54 -7.05 7.13
C GLU A 51 2.64 -5.76 7.95
N VAL A 52 1.82 -4.76 7.65
CA VAL A 52 1.74 -3.51 8.43
C VAL A 52 1.41 -3.74 9.91
N ALA A 53 0.48 -4.65 10.20
CA ALA A 53 0.09 -4.98 11.56
C ALA A 53 1.22 -5.61 12.39
N ARG A 54 2.14 -6.32 11.73
CA ARG A 54 3.28 -7.00 12.39
C ARG A 54 4.54 -6.16 12.49
N LEU A 55 4.62 -4.99 11.87
CA LEU A 55 5.79 -4.14 11.94
C LEU A 55 6.16 -3.82 13.39
N VAL A 56 7.43 -3.99 13.70
CA VAL A 56 8.02 -3.63 14.99
C VAL A 56 8.99 -2.46 14.84
N LEU A 57 9.35 -1.83 15.95
CA LEU A 57 10.20 -0.64 15.95
C LEU A 57 11.56 -0.92 15.29
N ASP A 58 12.09 -2.15 15.45
CA ASP A 58 13.38 -2.56 14.91
C ASP A 58 13.36 -2.83 13.40
N ASP A 59 12.18 -2.90 12.79
CA ASP A 59 12.05 -3.08 11.34
C ASP A 59 12.44 -1.81 10.56
N PHE A 60 12.56 -0.66 11.23
CA PHE A 60 12.90 0.62 10.61
C PHE A 60 14.38 0.95 10.82
N ASP A 61 15.18 0.77 9.79
CA ASP A 61 16.55 1.27 9.76
C ASP A 61 16.55 2.74 9.31
N TRP A 62 16.39 3.63 10.28
CA TRP A 62 16.34 5.07 10.03
C TRP A 62 17.62 5.65 9.44
N ARG A 63 18.76 5.00 9.70
CA ARG A 63 20.07 5.45 9.22
C ARG A 63 20.29 5.04 7.77
N ALA A 64 19.96 3.81 7.43
CA ALA A 64 20.04 3.30 6.06
C ALA A 64 18.87 3.79 5.18
N GLY A 65 17.76 4.21 5.79
CA GLY A 65 16.55 4.55 5.05
C GLY A 65 15.82 3.31 4.52
N ASP A 66 15.84 2.22 5.31
CA ASP A 66 15.26 0.93 4.92
C ASP A 66 14.15 0.49 5.85
N LEU A 67 13.27 -0.34 5.33
CA LEU A 67 12.21 -1.04 6.06
C LEU A 67 12.36 -2.54 5.87
N VAL A 68 12.46 -3.27 6.96
CA VAL A 68 12.46 -4.74 6.97
C VAL A 68 11.02 -5.24 7.04
N VAL A 69 10.67 -6.18 6.18
CA VAL A 69 9.31 -6.73 6.10
C VAL A 69 9.34 -8.24 6.26
N HIS A 70 8.61 -8.71 7.25
CA HIS A 70 8.46 -10.15 7.53
C HIS A 70 7.27 -10.72 6.77
N GLY A 71 7.55 -11.46 5.70
CA GLY A 71 6.57 -12.13 4.85
C GLY A 71 6.08 -13.47 5.40
N LYS A 72 5.13 -14.09 4.70
CA LYS A 72 4.65 -15.44 5.03
C LYS A 72 5.77 -16.47 4.77
N GLY A 73 5.98 -17.41 5.72
CA GLY A 73 6.98 -18.48 5.59
C GLY A 73 8.39 -18.05 5.97
N GLY A 74 8.55 -17.10 6.89
CA GLY A 74 9.85 -16.68 7.42
C GLY A 74 10.71 -15.83 6.46
N ARG A 75 10.16 -15.41 5.34
CA ARG A 75 10.88 -14.52 4.40
C ARG A 75 11.06 -13.15 5.01
N VAL A 76 12.29 -12.65 4.97
CA VAL A 76 12.65 -11.31 5.39
C VAL A 76 13.12 -10.55 4.15
N GLU A 77 12.51 -9.41 3.89
CA GLU A 77 12.83 -8.56 2.75
C GLU A 77 13.11 -7.15 3.22
N ARG A 78 14.09 -6.53 2.59
CA ARG A 78 14.48 -5.15 2.88
C ARG A 78 13.97 -4.26 1.73
N LEU A 79 13.21 -3.25 2.06
CA LEU A 79 12.61 -2.29 1.12
C LEU A 79 13.15 -0.89 1.42
N PRO A 80 13.38 -0.04 0.42
CA PRO A 80 13.65 1.36 0.67
C PRO A 80 12.48 2.00 1.40
N LEU A 81 12.76 2.84 2.39
CA LEU A 81 11.77 3.61 3.15
C LEU A 81 11.60 4.99 2.49
N PRO A 82 10.51 5.24 1.74
CA PRO A 82 10.28 6.54 1.15
C PRO A 82 10.24 7.64 2.21
N ALA A 83 10.78 8.82 1.92
CA ALA A 83 10.91 9.91 2.88
C ALA A 83 9.56 10.35 3.50
N ASP A 84 8.48 10.37 2.69
CA ASP A 84 7.13 10.71 3.16
C ASP A 84 6.56 9.64 4.10
N VAL A 85 6.88 8.36 3.88
CA VAL A 85 6.54 7.25 4.78
C VAL A 85 7.31 7.39 6.09
N GLY A 86 8.63 7.56 6.00
CA GLY A 86 9.51 7.76 7.17
C GLY A 86 9.04 8.93 8.03
N ALA A 87 8.75 10.08 7.41
CA ALA A 87 8.24 11.25 8.11
C ALA A 87 6.89 11.01 8.81
N ALA A 88 5.97 10.30 8.15
CA ALA A 88 4.66 9.97 8.72
C ALA A 88 4.78 9.03 9.92
N VAL A 89 5.59 7.97 9.80
CA VAL A 89 5.83 6.99 10.86
C VAL A 89 6.55 7.66 12.04
N ALA A 90 7.63 8.40 11.80
CA ALA A 90 8.35 9.14 12.84
C ALA A 90 7.43 10.15 13.56
N GLY A 91 6.58 10.85 12.81
CA GLY A 91 5.59 11.77 13.38
C GLY A 91 4.60 11.07 14.31
N TYR A 92 4.16 9.86 13.97
CA TYR A 92 3.32 9.04 14.85
C TYR A 92 4.10 8.56 16.06
N LEU A 93 5.28 7.96 15.89
CA LEU A 93 6.09 7.42 16.98
C LEU A 93 6.43 8.48 18.04
N ARG A 94 6.77 9.69 17.59
CA ARG A 94 7.19 10.78 18.50
C ARG A 94 6.04 11.49 19.20
N ARG A 95 4.85 11.60 18.57
CA ARG A 95 3.77 12.49 19.04
C ARG A 95 2.38 11.87 19.05
N GLY A 96 2.24 10.59 18.69
CA GLY A 96 0.93 9.96 18.55
C GLY A 96 0.83 8.56 19.14
N ARG A 97 1.96 7.85 19.26
CA ARG A 97 1.97 6.49 19.77
C ARG A 97 1.78 6.49 21.29
N PRO A 98 0.81 5.72 21.81
CA PRO A 98 0.65 5.56 23.26
C PRO A 98 1.92 4.99 23.90
N ARG A 99 2.17 5.34 25.16
CA ARG A 99 3.23 4.70 25.96
C ARG A 99 2.89 3.23 26.12
N SER A 100 3.83 2.35 25.78
CA SER A 100 3.65 0.90 25.83
C SER A 100 5.00 0.21 25.83
N THR A 101 5.10 -0.93 26.47
CA THR A 101 6.25 -1.85 26.40
C THR A 101 6.27 -2.67 25.10
N SER A 102 5.15 -2.70 24.37
CA SER A 102 5.07 -3.39 23.09
C SER A 102 6.02 -2.78 22.07
N ARG A 103 6.72 -3.63 21.34
CA ARG A 103 7.57 -3.18 20.22
C ARG A 103 6.81 -3.05 18.90
N VAL A 104 5.53 -3.47 18.85
CA VAL A 104 4.68 -3.28 17.65
C VAL A 104 4.51 -1.80 17.39
N VAL A 105 4.66 -1.40 16.12
CA VAL A 105 4.61 0.02 15.71
C VAL A 105 3.22 0.61 15.90
N PHE A 106 2.20 0.00 15.31
CA PHE A 106 0.84 0.54 15.29
C PHE A 106 -0.01 -0.04 16.41
N LEU A 107 -0.34 0.78 17.38
CA LEU A 107 -1.12 0.38 18.55
C LEU A 107 -2.57 0.88 18.48
N ARG A 108 -3.45 0.22 19.24
CA ARG A 108 -4.78 0.74 19.55
C ARG A 108 -4.63 2.06 20.31
N ALA A 109 -5.53 3.00 20.04
CA ALA A 109 -5.54 4.27 20.75
C ALA A 109 -6.23 4.19 22.12
N ILE A 110 -7.03 3.13 22.32
CA ILE A 110 -7.79 2.85 23.55
C ILE A 110 -7.13 1.66 24.24
N ALA A 111 -7.05 1.72 25.56
CA ALA A 111 -6.52 0.65 26.40
C ALA A 111 -7.25 -0.70 26.16
N PRO A 112 -6.52 -1.81 26.22
CA PRO A 112 -5.08 -1.92 26.35
C PRO A 112 -4.37 -1.50 25.06
N ALA A 113 -3.19 -0.82 25.18
CA ALA A 113 -2.38 -0.33 24.06
C ALA A 113 -1.63 -1.49 23.39
N VAL A 114 -2.37 -2.41 22.79
CA VAL A 114 -1.87 -3.57 22.03
C VAL A 114 -1.79 -3.26 20.54
N GLY A 115 -1.04 -4.08 19.79
CA GLY A 115 -0.90 -3.94 18.34
C GLY A 115 -2.23 -3.98 17.59
N LEU A 116 -2.34 -3.22 16.51
CA LEU A 116 -3.47 -3.35 15.59
C LEU A 116 -3.40 -4.70 14.88
N THR A 117 -4.57 -5.33 14.74
CA THR A 117 -4.73 -6.53 13.92
C THR A 117 -4.78 -6.19 12.43
N PRO A 118 -4.62 -7.14 11.50
CA PRO A 118 -4.83 -6.91 10.07
C PRO A 118 -6.22 -6.32 9.76
N THR A 119 -7.24 -6.75 10.48
CA THR A 119 -8.59 -6.17 10.42
C THR A 119 -8.60 -4.73 10.91
N GLY A 120 -7.88 -4.44 12.02
CA GLY A 120 -7.71 -3.08 12.53
C GLY A 120 -7.06 -2.13 11.52
N ILE A 121 -6.04 -2.60 10.80
CA ILE A 121 -5.42 -1.84 9.69
C ILE A 121 -6.45 -1.56 8.57
N THR A 122 -7.29 -2.55 8.24
CA THR A 122 -8.35 -2.36 7.23
C THR A 122 -9.40 -1.36 7.70
N TRP A 123 -9.76 -1.38 8.99
CA TRP A 123 -10.68 -0.40 9.57
C TRP A 123 -10.13 1.03 9.53
N VAL A 124 -8.81 1.23 9.67
CA VAL A 124 -8.18 2.55 9.45
C VAL A 124 -8.46 3.06 8.05
N VAL A 125 -8.37 2.19 7.03
CA VAL A 125 -8.68 2.56 5.65
C VAL A 125 -10.16 2.91 5.48
N TYR A 126 -11.08 2.11 6.03
CA TYR A 126 -12.52 2.38 5.98
C TYR A 126 -12.88 3.72 6.62
N ALA A 127 -12.37 3.98 7.82
CA ALA A 127 -12.60 5.24 8.53
C ALA A 127 -12.06 6.45 7.74
N ALA A 128 -10.95 6.29 7.02
CA ALA A 128 -10.44 7.33 6.15
C ALA A 128 -11.33 7.55 4.91
N CYS A 129 -11.89 6.49 4.33
CA CYS A 129 -12.86 6.58 3.24
C CYS A 129 -14.09 7.37 3.70
N ASP A 130 -14.65 7.02 4.85
CA ASP A 130 -15.83 7.70 5.41
C ASP A 130 -15.56 9.20 5.64
N ARG A 131 -14.43 9.54 6.27
CA ARG A 131 -14.03 10.94 6.50
C ARG A 131 -13.83 11.75 5.22
N SER A 132 -13.40 11.08 4.14
CA SER A 132 -13.13 11.73 2.86
C SER A 132 -14.33 11.69 1.88
N GLY A 133 -15.46 11.12 2.28
CA GLY A 133 -16.64 10.96 1.43
C GLY A 133 -16.38 10.04 0.22
N LEU A 134 -15.52 9.04 0.38
CA LEU A 134 -15.21 8.05 -0.65
C LEU A 134 -15.89 6.71 -0.34
N PRO A 135 -16.25 5.94 -1.37
CA PRO A 135 -16.70 4.57 -1.16
C PRO A 135 -15.65 3.77 -0.40
N ARG A 136 -16.09 2.95 0.58
CA ARG A 136 -15.19 2.10 1.36
C ARG A 136 -14.42 1.14 0.46
N VAL A 137 -13.10 1.16 0.59
CA VAL A 137 -12.18 0.23 -0.06
C VAL A 137 -11.28 -0.41 0.96
N GLY A 138 -10.96 -1.70 0.79
CA GLY A 138 -10.04 -2.39 1.69
C GLY A 138 -8.57 -1.99 1.48
N ALA A 139 -7.71 -2.31 2.45
CA ALA A 139 -6.26 -2.08 2.38
C ALA A 139 -5.61 -2.65 1.11
N HIS A 140 -6.15 -3.76 0.59
CA HIS A 140 -5.67 -4.37 -0.65
C HIS A 140 -5.80 -3.44 -1.87
N ARG A 141 -6.79 -2.54 -1.87
CA ARG A 141 -6.96 -1.54 -2.94
C ARG A 141 -5.82 -0.53 -2.97
N LEU A 142 -5.32 -0.10 -1.80
CA LEU A 142 -4.14 0.77 -1.71
C LEU A 142 -2.88 0.09 -2.26
N ARG A 143 -2.71 -1.19 -1.98
CA ARG A 143 -1.63 -1.99 -2.57
C ARG A 143 -1.74 -2.07 -4.10
N HIS A 144 -2.93 -2.26 -4.65
CA HIS A 144 -3.15 -2.21 -6.11
C HIS A 144 -2.86 -0.82 -6.68
N THR A 145 -3.20 0.23 -5.93
CA THR A 145 -2.88 1.61 -6.34
C THR A 145 -1.38 1.80 -6.45
N ALA A 146 -0.61 1.38 -5.44
CA ALA A 146 0.85 1.45 -5.48
C ALA A 146 1.44 0.73 -6.69
N ALA A 147 0.98 -0.49 -6.97
CA ALA A 147 1.44 -1.27 -8.12
C ALA A 147 1.09 -0.59 -9.46
N THR A 148 -0.10 -0.02 -9.57
CA THR A 148 -0.52 0.71 -10.77
C THR A 148 0.31 1.99 -10.99
N GLU A 149 0.64 2.71 -9.92
CA GLU A 149 1.50 3.89 -10.00
C GLU A 149 2.95 3.53 -10.40
N MET A 150 3.48 2.42 -9.88
CA MET A 150 4.79 1.90 -10.32
C MET A 150 4.80 1.58 -11.81
N LEU A 151 3.75 0.92 -12.32
CA LEU A 151 3.61 0.63 -13.74
C LEU A 151 3.55 1.91 -14.58
N ARG A 152 2.77 2.90 -14.15
CA ARG A 152 2.69 4.22 -14.82
C ARG A 152 4.02 4.98 -14.79
N ALA A 153 4.84 4.75 -13.77
CA ALA A 153 6.20 5.29 -13.69
C ALA A 153 7.22 4.51 -14.55
N GLY A 154 6.78 3.49 -15.30
CA GLY A 154 7.61 2.73 -16.21
C GLY A 154 8.26 1.49 -15.60
N ALA A 155 7.91 1.10 -14.37
CA ALA A 155 8.42 -0.14 -13.80
C ALA A 155 7.89 -1.37 -14.56
N SER A 156 8.78 -2.32 -14.83
CA SER A 156 8.42 -3.57 -15.50
C SER A 156 7.57 -4.48 -14.60
N LEU A 157 6.79 -5.38 -15.22
CA LEU A 157 5.98 -6.36 -14.46
C LEU A 157 6.81 -7.23 -13.51
N PRO A 158 8.01 -7.71 -13.87
CA PRO A 158 8.89 -8.43 -12.93
C PRO A 158 9.26 -7.57 -11.71
N GLU A 159 9.65 -6.32 -11.89
CA GLU A 159 9.99 -5.40 -10.78
C GLU A 159 8.79 -5.16 -9.86
N ILE A 160 7.60 -4.93 -10.46
CA ILE A 160 6.35 -4.81 -9.69
C ILE A 160 6.08 -6.11 -8.93
N GLY A 161 6.29 -7.28 -9.56
CA GLY A 161 6.14 -8.58 -8.93
C GLY A 161 7.06 -8.76 -7.72
N GLN A 162 8.30 -8.29 -7.81
CA GLN A 162 9.26 -8.28 -6.69
C GLN A 162 8.77 -7.38 -5.56
N VAL A 163 8.43 -6.12 -5.84
CA VAL A 163 7.92 -5.18 -4.81
C VAL A 163 6.63 -5.69 -4.16
N LEU A 164 5.75 -6.29 -4.94
CA LEU A 164 4.52 -6.91 -4.43
C LEU A 164 4.76 -8.24 -3.72
N ARG A 165 5.94 -8.81 -3.80
CA ARG A 165 6.27 -10.11 -3.18
C ARG A 165 5.26 -11.17 -3.57
N HIS A 166 4.97 -11.25 -4.87
CA HIS A 166 4.08 -12.27 -5.42
C HIS A 166 4.82 -13.61 -5.48
N ARG A 167 4.14 -14.68 -5.05
CA ARG A 167 4.68 -16.05 -5.15
C ARG A 167 4.65 -16.62 -6.56
N SER A 168 3.82 -16.08 -7.42
CA SER A 168 3.57 -16.54 -8.77
C SER A 168 3.53 -15.37 -9.73
N VAL A 169 4.18 -15.52 -10.86
CA VAL A 169 4.15 -14.59 -12.00
C VAL A 169 2.70 -14.34 -12.46
N GLY A 170 1.84 -15.36 -12.38
CA GLY A 170 0.41 -15.24 -12.71
C GLY A 170 -0.34 -14.20 -11.87
N THR A 171 0.09 -13.95 -10.62
CA THR A 171 -0.53 -12.91 -9.77
C THR A 171 -0.16 -11.50 -10.23
N THR A 172 1.00 -11.33 -10.88
CA THR A 172 1.43 -10.05 -11.44
C THR A 172 0.83 -9.83 -12.84
N ALA A 173 0.44 -10.90 -13.53
CA ALA A 173 -0.14 -10.85 -14.87
C ALA A 173 -1.46 -10.06 -14.94
N ILE A 174 -2.15 -9.85 -13.81
CA ILE A 174 -3.34 -8.96 -13.78
C ILE A 174 -2.98 -7.52 -14.16
N TYR A 175 -1.73 -7.09 -13.93
CA TYR A 175 -1.25 -5.76 -14.30
C TYR A 175 -0.85 -5.66 -15.78
N ALA A 176 -0.59 -6.79 -16.45
CA ALA A 176 -0.33 -6.83 -17.89
C ALA A 176 -1.49 -6.25 -18.73
N LYS A 177 -2.72 -6.35 -18.23
CA LYS A 177 -3.89 -5.73 -18.87
C LYS A 177 -3.89 -4.20 -18.82
N VAL A 178 -3.19 -3.58 -17.86
CA VAL A 178 -2.99 -2.12 -17.82
C VAL A 178 -2.00 -1.72 -18.91
N ASP A 179 -0.98 -2.54 -19.11
CA ASP A 179 0.05 -2.34 -20.12
C ASP A 179 -0.50 -2.46 -21.55
N HIS A 180 -1.48 -3.35 -21.78
CA HIS A 180 -2.15 -3.49 -23.07
C HIS A 180 -2.81 -2.20 -23.58
N ASN A 181 -3.33 -1.35 -22.69
CA ASN A 181 -3.89 -0.07 -23.09
C ASN A 181 -2.78 0.94 -23.46
N THR A 182 -1.65 0.90 -22.77
CA THR A 182 -0.45 1.68 -23.08
C THR A 182 0.19 1.16 -24.40
N LEU A 183 0.27 -0.16 -24.57
CA LEU A 183 0.77 -0.78 -25.78
C LEU A 183 -0.11 -0.50 -27.00
N ARG A 184 -1.43 -0.43 -26.84
CA ARG A 184 -2.34 -0.05 -27.94
C ARG A 184 -2.12 1.40 -28.39
N SER A 185 -1.82 2.31 -27.49
CA SER A 185 -1.51 3.72 -27.85
C SER A 185 -0.13 3.87 -28.51
N LEU A 186 0.77 2.91 -28.32
CA LEU A 186 2.11 2.84 -28.91
C LEU A 186 2.16 1.95 -30.17
N ALA A 187 1.16 1.11 -30.38
CA ALA A 187 1.08 0.26 -31.58
C ALA A 187 0.89 1.13 -32.81
N ARG A 188 1.89 1.16 -33.68
CA ARG A 188 1.73 1.73 -35.02
C ARG A 188 0.61 0.97 -35.75
N PRO A 189 -0.23 1.66 -36.56
CA PRO A 189 -1.16 0.97 -37.43
C PRO A 189 -0.41 -0.04 -38.30
N TRP A 190 -0.97 -1.25 -38.39
CA TRP A 190 -0.39 -2.29 -39.24
C TRP A 190 -0.30 -1.77 -40.67
N PRO A 191 0.88 -1.88 -41.35
CA PRO A 191 0.98 -1.50 -42.76
C PRO A 191 0.06 -2.41 -43.59
N GLY A 192 -1.05 -1.88 -44.10
CA GLY A 192 -2.04 -2.63 -44.88
C GLY A 192 -3.47 -2.62 -44.36
N GLY A 193 -3.76 -1.99 -43.23
CA GLY A 193 -5.14 -1.67 -42.80
C GLY A 193 -5.66 -0.47 -43.59
N ALA A 194 -6.33 -0.73 -44.71
CA ALA A 194 -6.99 0.29 -45.51
C ALA A 194 -8.12 0.97 -44.75
N ALA A 195 -8.36 2.22 -45.08
CA ALA A 195 -9.37 3.14 -44.65
C ALA A 195 -10.79 2.56 -44.54
#